data_0809fd435e27cff6ba7fb8a6863b0cce
#
_entry.id   0809fd435e27cff6ba7fb8a6863b0cce
#
_cell.length_a   1.000
_cell.length_b   1.000
_cell.length_c   1.000
_cell.angle_alpha   90.00
_cell.angle_beta   90.00
_cell.angle_gamma   90.00
#
_symmetry.space_group_name_H-M   'P 1'
#
loop_
_entity.id
_entity.type
_entity.pdbx_description
1 polymer ?
#
loop_
_entity_poly.entity_id
_entity_poly.type
_entity_poly.pdbx_seq_one_letter_code
_entity_poly.pdbx_strand_id
1 'polypeptide(L)'
;MQVTSTSYRAYALDLWGFGDTAHNVLYYSLEQQATLLDRFLNEMGIGKIALVGHGLGGLVGMTFAARFPQSVDRVMAVSCPLDYAAVNARLRTASLVELSEWLSSRTPEATSALSDASKADSQAIAASMVGLQANNVFSTFRALNIPCLLVYGDKDPAITTPDGEYSLSTMTHQIEMENSGHFPMIDETTRFNRLLTDFLALDSGVSPRELQMREEWRRRVR
;
A
#
# COMPACT_ATOMS: atom_id res chain seq x y z
N MET A 1 3.56 -12.76 -1.54
CA MET A 1 2.90 -13.78 -0.72
C MET A 1 3.72 -15.04 -0.50
N GLN A 2 4.36 -15.65 -1.50
CA GLN A 2 5.13 -16.91 -1.30
C GLN A 2 6.21 -16.81 -0.21
N VAL A 3 6.94 -15.70 -0.14
CA VAL A 3 8.02 -15.53 0.85
C VAL A 3 7.49 -15.43 2.29
N THR A 4 6.35 -14.78 2.49
CA THR A 4 5.76 -14.60 3.82
C THR A 4 4.94 -15.79 4.29
N SER A 5 4.41 -16.61 3.37
CA SER A 5 3.55 -17.76 3.69
C SER A 5 4.27 -18.90 4.40
N THR A 6 5.59 -18.90 4.41
CA THR A 6 6.38 -19.89 5.20
C THR A 6 6.36 -19.60 6.69
N SER A 7 6.20 -18.35 7.11
CA SER A 7 6.26 -17.91 8.51
C SER A 7 4.95 -17.30 9.01
N TYR A 8 4.08 -16.88 8.10
CA TYR A 8 2.81 -16.20 8.42
C TYR A 8 1.68 -16.80 7.61
N ARG A 9 0.47 -16.78 8.18
CA ARG A 9 -0.75 -17.02 7.40
C ARG A 9 -1.07 -15.75 6.63
N ALA A 10 -0.92 -15.79 5.31
CA ALA A 10 -1.11 -14.65 4.42
C ALA A 10 -2.41 -14.78 3.62
N TYR A 11 -3.16 -13.68 3.54
CA TYR A 11 -4.38 -13.56 2.75
C TYR A 11 -4.22 -12.42 1.75
N ALA A 12 -4.75 -12.58 0.54
CA ALA A 12 -4.94 -11.51 -0.43
C ALA A 12 -6.43 -11.35 -0.64
N LEU A 13 -6.92 -10.14 -0.44
CA LEU A 13 -8.32 -9.79 -0.59
C LEU A 13 -8.50 -8.92 -1.84
N ASP A 14 -9.37 -9.36 -2.74
CA ASP A 14 -9.82 -8.50 -3.83
C ASP A 14 -10.77 -7.43 -3.28
N LEU A 15 -10.43 -6.17 -3.51
CA LEU A 15 -11.28 -5.05 -3.12
C LEU A 15 -12.49 -4.95 -4.06
N TRP A 16 -13.57 -4.28 -3.63
CA TRP A 16 -14.73 -4.05 -4.48
C TRP A 16 -14.34 -3.37 -5.78
N GLY A 17 -14.77 -3.94 -6.92
CA GLY A 17 -14.43 -3.47 -8.26
C GLY A 17 -13.08 -3.95 -8.79
N PHE A 18 -12.43 -4.89 -8.09
CA PHE A 18 -11.17 -5.51 -8.51
C PHE A 18 -11.28 -7.04 -8.46
N GLY A 19 -10.49 -7.71 -9.30
CA GLY A 19 -10.44 -9.17 -9.35
C GLY A 19 -11.82 -9.79 -9.60
N ASP A 20 -12.21 -10.72 -8.74
CA ASP A 20 -13.46 -11.47 -8.84
C ASP A 20 -14.60 -10.86 -7.98
N THR A 21 -14.42 -9.68 -7.41
CA THR A 21 -15.46 -9.00 -6.61
C THR A 21 -16.50 -8.30 -7.47
N ALA A 22 -17.66 -7.99 -6.87
CA ALA A 22 -18.75 -7.32 -7.56
C ALA A 22 -18.36 -5.90 -8.01
N HIS A 23 -18.76 -5.56 -9.23
CA HIS A 23 -18.66 -4.20 -9.79
C HIS A 23 -19.93 -3.42 -9.39
N ASN A 24 -19.84 -2.70 -8.27
CA ASN A 24 -20.92 -1.86 -7.78
C ASN A 24 -20.36 -0.57 -7.19
N VAL A 25 -20.63 0.54 -7.85
CA VAL A 25 -20.13 1.88 -7.48
C VAL A 25 -20.46 2.32 -6.05
N LEU A 26 -21.52 1.76 -5.45
CA LEU A 26 -21.90 2.06 -4.06
C LEU A 26 -20.88 1.55 -3.04
N TYR A 27 -19.99 0.65 -3.44
CA TYR A 27 -19.01 0.01 -2.55
C TYR A 27 -17.57 0.47 -2.75
N TYR A 28 -17.33 1.44 -3.64
CA TYR A 28 -15.96 1.85 -4.03
C TYR A 28 -15.33 2.91 -3.11
N SER A 29 -16.08 3.48 -2.16
CA SER A 29 -15.47 4.43 -1.22
C SER A 29 -14.44 3.74 -0.31
N LEU A 30 -13.46 4.49 0.20
CA LEU A 30 -12.46 3.95 1.12
C LEU A 30 -13.08 3.31 2.36
N GLU A 31 -14.18 3.88 2.86
CA GLU A 31 -14.93 3.38 4.02
C GLU A 31 -15.60 2.03 3.72
N GLN A 32 -16.16 1.87 2.52
CA GLN A 32 -16.79 0.61 2.09
C GLN A 32 -15.75 -0.48 1.85
N GLN A 33 -14.60 -0.14 1.29
CA GLN A 33 -13.47 -1.06 1.14
C GLN A 33 -12.94 -1.50 2.52
N ALA A 34 -12.79 -0.58 3.46
CA ALA A 34 -12.42 -0.92 4.84
C ALA A 34 -13.48 -1.79 5.53
N THR A 35 -14.77 -1.59 5.23
CA THR A 35 -15.85 -2.44 5.75
C THR A 35 -15.79 -3.85 5.16
N LEU A 36 -15.40 -4.01 3.89
CA LEU A 36 -15.15 -5.33 3.29
C LEU A 36 -14.08 -6.09 4.07
N LEU A 37 -12.96 -5.42 4.36
CA LEU A 37 -11.88 -6.02 5.15
C LEU A 37 -12.34 -6.41 6.56
N ASP A 38 -13.10 -5.55 7.23
CA ASP A 38 -13.68 -5.86 8.55
C ASP A 38 -14.55 -7.11 8.52
N ARG A 39 -15.45 -7.21 7.55
CA ARG A 39 -16.31 -8.39 7.37
C ARG A 39 -15.51 -9.65 7.13
N PHE A 40 -14.51 -9.58 6.23
CA PHE A 40 -13.62 -10.71 5.95
C PHE A 40 -12.93 -11.21 7.22
N LEU A 41 -12.36 -10.32 8.02
CA LEU A 41 -11.66 -10.68 9.25
C LEU A 41 -12.61 -11.32 10.29
N ASN A 42 -13.80 -10.74 10.44
CA ASN A 42 -14.82 -11.27 11.37
C ASN A 42 -15.31 -12.66 10.94
N GLU A 43 -15.60 -12.87 9.66
CA GLU A 43 -16.02 -14.17 9.14
C GLU A 43 -14.93 -15.24 9.25
N MET A 44 -13.68 -14.84 9.10
CA MET A 44 -12.52 -15.74 9.24
C MET A 44 -12.07 -15.94 10.70
N GLY A 45 -12.68 -15.23 11.66
CA GLY A 45 -12.31 -15.29 13.08
C GLY A 45 -10.91 -14.74 13.36
N ILE A 46 -10.45 -13.75 12.59
CA ILE A 46 -9.11 -13.17 12.70
C ILE A 46 -9.18 -11.91 13.56
N GLY A 47 -8.49 -11.91 14.70
CA GLY A 47 -8.54 -10.80 15.67
C GLY A 47 -7.56 -9.66 15.38
N LYS A 48 -6.30 -9.96 15.04
CA LYS A 48 -5.26 -8.93 14.83
C LYS A 48 -4.34 -9.30 13.68
N ILE A 49 -4.04 -8.32 12.82
CA ILE A 49 -3.30 -8.52 11.56
C ILE A 49 -2.20 -7.48 11.34
N ALA A 50 -1.21 -7.86 10.55
CA ALA A 50 -0.37 -6.92 9.83
C ALA A 50 -1.00 -6.65 8.45
N LEU A 51 -1.13 -5.38 8.08
CA LEU A 51 -1.63 -4.95 6.77
C LEU A 51 -0.47 -4.58 5.85
N VAL A 52 -0.51 -5.11 4.63
CA VAL A 52 0.41 -4.71 3.56
C VAL A 52 -0.44 -4.30 2.37
N GLY A 53 -0.37 -3.04 1.98
CA GLY A 53 -1.18 -2.49 0.90
C GLY A 53 -0.37 -1.66 -0.07
N HIS A 54 -0.63 -1.83 -1.38
CA HIS A 54 -0.04 -1.03 -2.44
C HIS A 54 -1.08 -0.03 -2.97
N GLY A 55 -0.67 1.20 -3.23
CA GLY A 55 -1.53 2.24 -3.79
C GLY A 55 -2.86 2.38 -3.01
N LEU A 56 -3.98 2.06 -3.68
CA LEU A 56 -5.30 2.02 -3.07
C LEU A 56 -5.38 1.07 -1.87
N GLY A 57 -4.74 -0.10 -1.96
CA GLY A 57 -4.69 -1.04 -0.84
C GLY A 57 -4.03 -0.44 0.41
N GLY A 58 -3.03 0.43 0.24
CA GLY A 58 -2.43 1.20 1.31
C GLY A 58 -3.42 2.19 1.95
N LEU A 59 -4.18 2.94 1.13
CA LEU A 59 -5.24 3.85 1.61
C LEU A 59 -6.32 3.12 2.39
N VAL A 60 -6.78 1.98 1.88
CA VAL A 60 -7.77 1.13 2.55
C VAL A 60 -7.22 0.60 3.87
N GLY A 61 -5.97 0.11 3.89
CA GLY A 61 -5.31 -0.37 5.10
C GLY A 61 -5.18 0.70 6.18
N MET A 62 -4.82 1.92 5.81
CA MET A 62 -4.74 3.06 6.74
C MET A 62 -6.11 3.50 7.23
N THR A 63 -7.12 3.54 6.35
CA THR A 63 -8.52 3.85 6.71
C THR A 63 -9.05 2.80 7.69
N PHE A 64 -8.77 1.53 7.43
CA PHE A 64 -9.13 0.42 8.32
C PHE A 64 -8.43 0.55 9.68
N ALA A 65 -7.12 0.81 9.70
CA ALA A 65 -6.34 0.96 10.92
C ALA A 65 -6.81 2.14 11.78
N ALA A 66 -7.22 3.25 11.16
CA ALA A 66 -7.79 4.38 11.88
C ALA A 66 -9.15 4.05 12.51
N ARG A 67 -9.96 3.23 11.84
CA ARG A 67 -11.29 2.86 12.28
C ARG A 67 -11.28 1.70 13.29
N PHE A 68 -10.35 0.76 13.14
CA PHE A 68 -10.23 -0.46 13.95
C PHE A 68 -8.80 -0.67 14.47
N PRO A 69 -8.22 0.28 15.23
CA PRO A 69 -6.80 0.22 15.63
C PRO A 69 -6.47 -1.01 16.48
N GLN A 70 -7.43 -1.57 17.21
CA GLN A 70 -7.25 -2.78 18.02
C GLN A 70 -7.04 -4.04 17.16
N SER A 71 -7.53 -4.03 15.93
CA SER A 71 -7.43 -5.17 14.98
C SER A 71 -6.18 -5.11 14.10
N VAL A 72 -5.35 -4.06 14.24
CA VAL A 72 -4.16 -3.87 13.42
C VAL A 72 -2.91 -3.83 14.29
N ASP A 73 -1.95 -4.69 13.98
CA ASP A 73 -0.65 -4.70 14.62
C ASP A 73 0.30 -3.67 14.00
N ARG A 74 0.34 -3.64 12.67
CA ARG A 74 1.18 -2.74 11.87
C ARG A 74 0.66 -2.58 10.46
N VAL A 75 1.11 -1.51 9.78
CA VAL A 75 0.76 -1.23 8.39
C VAL A 75 2.02 -1.00 7.57
N MET A 76 2.16 -1.66 6.43
CA MET A 76 3.12 -1.33 5.38
C MET A 76 2.34 -0.80 4.17
N ALA A 77 2.54 0.46 3.84
CA ALA A 77 1.90 1.11 2.70
C ALA A 77 2.94 1.39 1.62
N VAL A 78 2.74 0.82 0.44
CA VAL A 78 3.68 0.86 -0.69
C VAL A 78 3.11 1.75 -1.78
N SER A 79 3.89 2.69 -2.28
CA SER A 79 3.49 3.65 -3.33
C SER A 79 2.09 4.23 -3.07
N CYS A 80 1.82 4.54 -1.80
CA CYS A 80 0.53 4.98 -1.33
C CYS A 80 0.49 6.51 -1.26
N PRO A 81 -0.44 7.18 -1.97
CA PRO A 81 -0.57 8.62 -1.89
C PRO A 81 -1.12 9.03 -0.52
N LEU A 82 -0.44 9.93 0.17
CA LEU A 82 -0.93 10.52 1.42
C LEU A 82 -1.74 11.81 1.17
N ASP A 83 -1.58 12.40 -0.01
CA ASP A 83 -2.24 13.62 -0.43
C ASP A 83 -2.69 13.47 -1.90
N TYR A 84 -3.81 14.10 -2.23
CA TYR A 84 -4.30 14.16 -3.62
C TYR A 84 -3.33 14.87 -4.56
N ALA A 85 -2.60 15.89 -4.08
CA ALA A 85 -1.59 16.59 -4.86
C ALA A 85 -0.39 15.72 -5.23
N ALA A 86 -0.08 14.70 -4.42
CA ALA A 86 0.98 13.74 -4.69
C ALA A 86 0.65 12.78 -5.86
N VAL A 87 -0.61 12.72 -6.29
CA VAL A 87 -1.07 11.82 -7.36
C VAL A 87 -0.88 12.47 -8.73
N ASN A 88 -0.14 11.81 -9.62
CA ASN A 88 -0.01 12.27 -11.00
C ASN A 88 -1.38 12.32 -11.68
N ALA A 89 -1.64 13.40 -12.43
CA ALA A 89 -2.90 13.61 -13.14
C ALA A 89 -3.27 12.43 -14.07
N ARG A 90 -2.28 11.75 -14.64
CA ARG A 90 -2.48 10.60 -15.53
C ARG A 90 -3.21 9.44 -14.83
N LEU A 91 -2.97 9.20 -13.53
CA LEU A 91 -3.72 8.21 -12.75
C LEU A 91 -5.24 8.47 -12.72
N ARG A 92 -5.65 9.70 -12.93
CA ARG A 92 -7.06 10.11 -12.87
C ARG A 92 -7.78 10.10 -14.22
N THR A 93 -7.02 10.09 -15.30
CA THR A 93 -7.57 10.33 -16.66
C THR A 93 -7.28 9.19 -17.64
N ALA A 94 -6.23 8.40 -17.42
CA ALA A 94 -5.85 7.32 -18.31
C ALA A 94 -6.74 6.08 -18.11
N SER A 95 -6.92 5.32 -19.18
CA SER A 95 -7.55 4.00 -19.11
C SER A 95 -6.69 3.00 -18.32
N LEU A 96 -7.30 1.91 -17.87
CA LEU A 96 -6.57 0.85 -17.13
C LEU A 96 -5.43 0.25 -17.96
N VAL A 97 -5.62 0.09 -19.27
CA VAL A 97 -4.58 -0.40 -20.18
C VAL A 97 -3.41 0.57 -20.24
N GLU A 98 -3.68 1.87 -20.44
CA GLU A 98 -2.64 2.90 -20.47
C GLU A 98 -1.92 3.02 -19.12
N LEU A 99 -2.63 2.88 -17.99
CA LEU A 99 -2.02 2.88 -16.66
C LEU A 99 -1.10 1.68 -16.48
N SER A 100 -1.54 0.51 -16.86
CA SER A 100 -0.76 -0.71 -16.72
C SER A 100 0.51 -0.67 -17.58
N GLU A 101 0.43 -0.19 -18.83
CA GLU A 101 1.59 0.01 -19.70
C GLU A 101 2.57 1.08 -19.18
N TRP A 102 2.03 2.14 -18.59
CA TRP A 102 2.84 3.25 -18.07
C TRP A 102 3.55 2.90 -16.77
N LEU A 103 2.88 2.16 -15.86
CA LEU A 103 3.38 1.90 -14.51
C LEU A 103 4.19 0.61 -14.40
N SER A 104 3.98 -0.33 -15.31
CA SER A 104 4.68 -1.61 -15.23
C SER A 104 6.06 -1.55 -15.89
N SER A 105 7.05 -2.12 -15.22
CA SER A 105 8.31 -2.46 -15.83
C SER A 105 8.08 -3.54 -16.91
N ARG A 106 8.92 -3.57 -17.96
CA ARG A 106 8.82 -4.57 -19.05
C ARG A 106 9.40 -5.93 -18.62
N THR A 107 8.85 -6.49 -17.54
CA THR A 107 9.24 -7.81 -17.03
C THR A 107 8.11 -8.83 -17.24
N PRO A 108 8.39 -10.13 -17.24
CA PRO A 108 7.35 -11.17 -17.31
C PRO A 108 6.34 -11.08 -16.18
N GLU A 109 6.77 -10.68 -14.98
CA GLU A 109 5.93 -10.50 -13.81
C GLU A 109 4.93 -9.33 -14.01
N ALA A 110 5.36 -8.28 -14.69
CA ALA A 110 4.51 -7.16 -15.07
C ALA A 110 3.41 -7.57 -16.06
N THR A 111 3.64 -8.56 -16.92
CA THR A 111 2.62 -9.08 -17.83
C THR A 111 1.45 -9.70 -17.08
N SER A 112 1.69 -10.35 -15.96
CA SER A 112 0.62 -10.88 -15.10
C SER A 112 -0.22 -9.74 -14.50
N ALA A 113 0.43 -8.67 -14.03
CA ALA A 113 -0.27 -7.48 -13.51
C ALA A 113 -1.14 -6.81 -14.59
N LEU A 114 -0.68 -6.78 -15.85
CA LEU A 114 -1.45 -6.28 -16.99
C LEU A 114 -2.72 -7.11 -17.23
N SER A 115 -2.62 -8.44 -17.12
CA SER A 115 -3.78 -9.33 -17.26
C SER A 115 -4.82 -9.08 -16.20
N ASP A 116 -4.39 -8.87 -14.95
CA ASP A 116 -5.30 -8.61 -13.83
C ASP A 116 -5.92 -7.21 -13.90
N ALA A 117 -5.25 -6.23 -14.49
CA ALA A 117 -5.80 -4.90 -14.71
C ALA A 117 -7.10 -4.92 -15.53
N SER A 118 -7.27 -5.89 -16.43
CA SER A 118 -8.49 -6.05 -17.22
C SER A 118 -9.72 -6.43 -16.39
N LYS A 119 -9.52 -6.94 -15.17
CA LYS A 119 -10.59 -7.31 -14.22
C LYS A 119 -10.98 -6.15 -13.29
N ALA A 120 -10.34 -5.00 -13.40
CA ALA A 120 -10.63 -3.86 -12.55
C ALA A 120 -11.70 -2.94 -13.18
N ASP A 121 -12.57 -2.39 -12.34
CA ASP A 121 -13.50 -1.33 -12.75
C ASP A 121 -12.81 0.04 -12.64
N SER A 122 -12.74 0.77 -13.75
CA SER A 122 -12.17 2.12 -13.79
C SER A 122 -12.85 3.09 -12.82
N GLN A 123 -14.13 2.90 -12.55
CA GLN A 123 -14.89 3.70 -11.59
C GLN A 123 -14.42 3.47 -10.14
N ALA A 124 -13.87 2.30 -9.82
CA ALA A 124 -13.32 2.04 -8.49
C ALA A 124 -12.07 2.89 -8.21
N ILE A 125 -11.21 3.09 -9.21
CA ILE A 125 -10.05 3.99 -9.13
C ILE A 125 -10.52 5.44 -8.97
N ALA A 126 -11.46 5.88 -9.79
CA ALA A 126 -12.00 7.23 -9.73
C ALA A 126 -12.64 7.55 -8.37
N ALA A 127 -13.45 6.64 -7.83
CA ALA A 127 -14.06 6.78 -6.50
C ALA A 127 -13.02 6.87 -5.38
N SER A 128 -11.93 6.13 -5.49
CA SER A 128 -10.82 6.18 -4.54
C SER A 128 -10.11 7.53 -4.55
N MET A 129 -9.94 8.13 -5.74
CA MET A 129 -9.37 9.48 -5.89
C MET A 129 -10.28 10.56 -5.30
N VAL A 130 -11.60 10.43 -5.45
CA VAL A 130 -12.57 11.31 -4.79
C VAL A 130 -12.47 11.19 -3.27
N GLY A 131 -12.36 9.97 -2.75
CA GLY A 131 -12.15 9.72 -1.32
C GLY A 131 -10.87 10.36 -0.80
N LEU A 132 -9.77 10.27 -1.54
CA LEU A 132 -8.49 10.88 -1.19
C LEU A 132 -8.57 12.42 -1.17
N GLN A 133 -9.33 13.03 -2.09
CA GLN A 133 -9.54 14.48 -2.15
C GLN A 133 -10.45 14.99 -1.04
N ALA A 134 -11.52 14.26 -0.72
CA ALA A 134 -12.52 14.65 0.25
C ALA A 134 -12.06 14.46 1.70
N ASN A 135 -11.26 13.44 1.94
CA ASN A 135 -10.77 13.06 3.26
C ASN A 135 -9.33 13.56 3.44
N ASN A 136 -9.06 14.19 4.56
CA ASN A 136 -7.68 14.49 4.94
C ASN A 136 -7.01 13.17 5.41
N VAL A 137 -6.73 12.28 4.46
CA VAL A 137 -6.09 10.97 4.71
C VAL A 137 -4.77 11.16 5.43
N PHE A 138 -4.05 12.23 5.13
CA PHE A 138 -2.80 12.56 5.79
C PHE A 138 -2.97 12.84 7.28
N SER A 139 -4.01 13.60 7.70
CA SER A 139 -4.26 13.84 9.12
C SER A 139 -4.68 12.57 9.85
N THR A 140 -5.49 11.73 9.21
CA THR A 140 -5.88 10.42 9.73
C THR A 140 -4.65 9.53 9.93
N PHE A 141 -3.77 9.49 8.94
CA PHE A 141 -2.52 8.73 9.00
C PHE A 141 -1.60 9.22 10.12
N ARG A 142 -1.42 10.55 10.27
CA ARG A 142 -0.61 11.13 11.35
C ARG A 142 -1.12 10.82 12.76
N ALA A 143 -2.42 10.60 12.89
CA ALA A 143 -3.04 10.24 14.16
C ALA A 143 -2.88 8.75 14.51
N LEU A 144 -2.43 7.90 13.59
CA LEU A 144 -2.20 6.48 13.86
C LEU A 144 -1.06 6.30 14.86
N ASN A 145 -1.36 5.62 15.95
CA ASN A 145 -0.37 5.25 16.97
C ASN A 145 -0.01 3.76 16.90
N ILE A 146 0.19 3.27 15.68
CA ILE A 146 0.63 1.91 15.38
C ILE A 146 1.85 1.96 14.45
N PRO A 147 2.71 0.93 14.44
CA PRO A 147 3.85 0.87 13.53
C PRO A 147 3.43 1.00 12.08
N CYS A 148 3.91 2.02 11.38
CA CYS A 148 3.62 2.28 9.97
C CYS A 148 4.91 2.41 9.17
N LEU A 149 5.07 1.59 8.13
CA LEU A 149 6.18 1.66 7.19
C LEU A 149 5.65 2.14 5.83
N LEU A 150 6.15 3.28 5.38
CA LEU A 150 5.89 3.82 4.04
C LEU A 150 7.05 3.44 3.12
N VAL A 151 6.73 2.88 1.97
CA VAL A 151 7.73 2.46 0.98
C VAL A 151 7.40 3.08 -0.37
N TYR A 152 8.34 3.81 -0.96
CA TYR A 152 8.21 4.43 -2.27
C TYR A 152 9.38 4.01 -3.16
N GLY A 153 9.16 3.97 -4.47
CA GLY A 153 10.23 3.86 -5.45
C GLY A 153 10.76 5.24 -5.83
N ASP A 154 12.08 5.41 -5.95
CA ASP A 154 12.74 6.67 -6.34
C ASP A 154 12.40 7.13 -7.77
N LYS A 155 11.85 6.22 -8.59
CA LYS A 155 11.44 6.45 -9.98
C LYS A 155 9.94 6.29 -10.20
N ASP A 156 9.14 6.34 -9.13
CA ASP A 156 7.67 6.21 -9.26
C ASP A 156 7.10 7.39 -10.04
N PRO A 157 6.55 7.19 -11.25
CA PRO A 157 6.00 8.28 -12.04
C PRO A 157 4.60 8.68 -11.61
N ALA A 158 3.96 7.88 -10.77
CA ALA A 158 2.55 8.00 -10.42
C ALA A 158 2.33 8.72 -9.10
N ILE A 159 3.19 8.49 -8.12
CA ILE A 159 3.08 9.03 -6.78
C ILE A 159 4.36 9.78 -6.42
N THR A 160 4.21 11.04 -6.07
CA THR A 160 5.32 11.83 -5.53
C THR A 160 5.58 11.38 -4.09
N THR A 161 6.81 10.99 -3.81
CA THR A 161 7.26 10.67 -2.45
C THR A 161 7.07 11.91 -1.56
N PRO A 162 6.43 11.79 -0.39
CA PRO A 162 6.32 12.90 0.53
C PRO A 162 7.69 13.41 0.96
N ASP A 163 7.91 14.70 0.83
CA ASP A 163 9.14 15.34 1.34
C ASP A 163 9.24 15.17 2.86
N GLY A 164 10.46 15.09 3.40
CA GLY A 164 10.72 14.90 4.82
C GLY A 164 10.20 16.02 5.76
N GLU A 165 9.61 17.07 5.21
CA GLU A 165 8.89 18.13 5.95
C GLU A 165 7.60 17.64 6.61
N TYR A 166 7.01 16.54 6.11
CA TYR A 166 5.89 15.93 6.81
C TYR A 166 6.38 15.37 8.15
N SER A 167 6.02 16.03 9.24
CA SER A 167 6.28 15.54 10.60
C SER A 167 5.53 14.21 10.82
N LEU A 168 6.16 13.14 10.38
CA LEU A 168 5.64 11.79 10.58
C LEU A 168 5.65 11.45 12.08
N SER A 169 4.66 10.69 12.51
CA SER A 169 4.61 10.10 13.85
C SER A 169 5.91 9.37 14.18
N THR A 170 6.26 9.27 15.45
CA THR A 170 7.39 8.44 15.91
C THR A 170 7.20 6.96 15.57
N MET A 171 5.96 6.54 15.34
CA MET A 171 5.57 5.19 14.93
C MET A 171 5.62 5.00 13.40
N THR A 172 6.01 6.01 12.65
CA THR A 172 6.08 5.95 11.19
C THR A 172 7.52 6.10 10.72
N HIS A 173 7.90 5.25 9.78
CA HIS A 173 9.17 5.34 9.05
C HIS A 173 8.88 5.33 7.55
N GLN A 174 9.64 6.13 6.79
CA GLN A 174 9.57 6.19 5.33
C GLN A 174 10.88 5.68 4.74
N ILE A 175 10.76 4.82 3.74
CA ILE A 175 11.89 4.27 2.97
C ILE A 175 11.64 4.54 1.50
N GLU A 176 12.66 5.06 0.82
CA GLU A 176 12.71 5.17 -0.62
C GLU A 176 13.61 4.07 -1.17
N MET A 177 13.07 3.27 -2.09
CA MET A 177 13.78 2.17 -2.73
C MET A 177 14.39 2.64 -4.04
N GLU A 178 15.73 2.68 -4.10
CA GLU A 178 16.47 3.02 -5.31
C GLU A 178 16.18 2.05 -6.46
N ASN A 179 16.13 2.59 -7.67
CA ASN A 179 15.88 1.88 -8.94
C ASN A 179 14.50 1.24 -9.03
N SER A 180 13.55 1.69 -8.27
CA SER A 180 12.18 1.20 -8.25
C SER A 180 11.19 2.24 -8.74
N GLY A 181 10.22 1.81 -9.56
CA GLY A 181 9.06 2.61 -9.96
C GLY A 181 7.89 2.42 -9.02
N HIS A 182 6.68 2.38 -9.61
CA HIS A 182 5.43 2.25 -8.87
C HIS A 182 5.26 0.88 -8.18
N PHE A 183 5.98 -0.16 -8.63
CA PHE A 183 5.92 -1.52 -8.09
C PHE A 183 7.27 -1.99 -7.52
N PRO A 184 7.72 -1.44 -6.38
CA PRO A 184 9.02 -1.81 -5.79
C PRO A 184 9.15 -3.32 -5.52
N MET A 185 8.02 -4.02 -5.26
CA MET A 185 7.98 -5.46 -5.06
C MET A 185 8.29 -6.26 -6.32
N ILE A 186 8.16 -5.66 -7.49
CA ILE A 186 8.51 -6.25 -8.79
C ILE A 186 9.91 -5.83 -9.20
N ASP A 187 10.21 -4.53 -9.12
CA ASP A 187 11.46 -3.95 -9.63
C ASP A 187 12.68 -4.38 -8.81
N GLU A 188 12.55 -4.42 -7.48
CA GLU A 188 13.59 -4.78 -6.52
C GLU A 188 13.12 -5.90 -5.58
N THR A 189 12.60 -6.98 -6.12
CA THR A 189 11.92 -8.08 -5.42
C THR A 189 12.69 -8.59 -4.21
N THR A 190 13.99 -8.84 -4.34
CA THR A 190 14.82 -9.40 -3.26
C THR A 190 14.93 -8.42 -2.08
N ARG A 191 15.15 -7.14 -2.38
CA ARG A 191 15.26 -6.09 -1.37
C ARG A 191 13.92 -5.84 -0.69
N PHE A 192 12.85 -5.78 -1.48
CA PHE A 192 11.50 -5.61 -0.96
C PHE A 192 11.08 -6.76 -0.04
N ASN A 193 11.28 -8.01 -0.45
CA ASN A 193 10.95 -9.17 0.36
C ASN A 193 11.71 -9.22 1.68
N ARG A 194 12.98 -8.80 1.68
CA ARG A 194 13.77 -8.69 2.90
C ARG A 194 13.21 -7.61 3.82
N LEU A 195 12.95 -6.40 3.29
CA LEU A 195 12.34 -5.31 4.04
C LEU A 195 11.01 -5.73 4.67
N LEU A 196 10.16 -6.38 3.88
CA LEU A 196 8.87 -6.91 4.34
C LEU A 196 9.06 -7.92 5.48
N THR A 197 9.99 -8.86 5.33
CA THR A 197 10.27 -9.87 6.36
C THR A 197 10.80 -9.23 7.64
N ASP A 198 11.74 -8.31 7.54
CA ASP A 198 12.32 -7.60 8.68
C ASP A 198 11.25 -6.75 9.40
N PHE A 199 10.36 -6.09 8.65
CA PHE A 199 9.23 -5.33 9.20
C PHE A 199 8.21 -6.22 9.92
N LEU A 200 7.87 -7.36 9.34
CA LEU A 200 6.92 -8.30 9.96
C LEU A 200 7.50 -8.99 11.19
N ALA A 201 8.83 -9.11 11.28
CA ALA A 201 9.53 -9.73 12.39
C ALA A 201 9.79 -8.79 13.59
N LEU A 202 9.51 -7.48 13.46
CA LEU A 202 9.57 -6.57 14.61
C LEU A 202 8.58 -7.01 15.70
N ASP A 203 8.94 -6.80 16.96
CA ASP A 203 7.99 -7.01 18.05
C ASP A 203 6.76 -6.08 17.93
N SER A 204 5.63 -6.51 18.47
CA SER A 204 4.38 -5.73 18.41
C SER A 204 4.57 -4.39 19.12
N GLY A 205 4.16 -3.30 18.44
CA GLY A 205 4.26 -1.94 18.96
C GLY A 205 5.65 -1.30 18.82
N VAL A 206 6.64 -2.00 18.27
CA VAL A 206 7.98 -1.42 18.01
C VAL A 206 7.93 -0.55 16.75
N SER A 207 8.52 0.65 16.85
CA SER A 207 8.59 1.57 15.72
C SER A 207 9.44 1.01 14.58
N PRO A 208 8.98 1.09 13.33
CA PRO A 208 9.78 0.65 12.18
C PRO A 208 11.05 1.50 11.95
N ARG A 209 11.24 2.61 12.68
CA ARG A 209 12.50 3.35 12.70
C ARG A 209 13.65 2.52 13.29
N GLU A 210 13.32 1.48 14.07
CA GLU A 210 14.30 0.53 14.63
C GLU A 210 14.75 -0.54 13.62
N LEU A 211 14.14 -0.59 12.43
CA LEU A 211 14.66 -1.40 11.35
C LEU A 211 16.11 -1.02 11.10
N GLN A 212 17.02 -1.87 11.56
CA GLN A 212 18.43 -1.71 11.26
C GLN A 212 18.59 -1.90 9.75
N MET A 213 18.71 -0.79 9.05
CA MET A 213 19.14 -0.80 7.67
C MET A 213 20.52 -1.45 7.66
N ARG A 214 20.63 -2.71 7.25
CA ARG A 214 21.92 -3.39 7.12
C ARG A 214 22.79 -2.54 6.22
N GLU A 215 24.12 -2.59 6.38
CA GLU A 215 25.09 -1.74 5.69
C GLU A 215 24.89 -1.60 4.16
N GLU A 216 24.29 -2.61 3.55
CA GLU A 216 23.92 -2.62 2.12
C GLU A 216 22.91 -1.52 1.72
N TRP A 217 22.05 -1.08 2.64
CA TRP A 217 21.11 0.02 2.44
C TRP A 217 21.77 1.39 2.68
N ARG A 218 22.82 1.44 3.51
CA ARG A 218 23.55 2.68 3.86
C ARG A 218 24.60 3.09 2.84
N ARG A 219 25.10 2.17 2.01
CA ARG A 219 26.24 2.44 1.10
C ARG A 219 25.91 3.29 -0.12
N ARG A 220 24.62 3.60 -0.36
CA ARG A 220 24.19 4.36 -1.56
C ARG A 220 23.58 5.72 -1.26
N VAL A 221 23.69 6.20 -0.03
CA VAL A 221 23.35 7.60 0.34
C VAL A 221 24.67 8.37 0.46
N ARG A 222 25.37 8.54 -0.66
CA ARG A 222 26.46 9.53 -0.83
C ARG A 222 26.46 10.04 -2.26
#